data_6eaa47d1a5ac0f2363e211285007711a
#
_entry.id   6eaa47d1a5ac0f2363e211285007711a
#
_cell.length_a   1.000
_cell.length_b   1.000
_cell.length_c   1.000
_cell.angle_alpha   90.00
_cell.angle_beta   90.00
_cell.angle_gamma   90.00
#
_symmetry.space_group_name_H-M   'P 1'
#
loop_
_entity.id
_entity.type
_entity.pdbx_description
1 polymer ?
#
loop_
_entity_poly.entity_id
_entity_poly.type
_entity_poly.pdbx_seq_one_letter_code
_entity_poly.pdbx_strand_id
1 'polypeptide(L)'
;MRAASLALAFAAVTAPAAPAAAQRTDSVRAEQAPVSLVREVFAYEGGGRDPFMSLLKSGDVRPLISDLKLTTVVYDGRFGSRSVAVLRDITNRHIYRVKTGDIIGRLKVTQIRPREVVFTVQEFGFERQETLSLTKQEETP
;
A
#
# COMPACT_ATOMS: atom_id res chain seq x y z
N MET A 1 -46.50 50.04 59.46
CA MET A 1 -47.81 50.68 59.07
C MET A 1 -48.30 49.98 57.83
N ARG A 2 -49.51 49.45 57.97
CA ARG A 2 -50.53 49.12 56.94
C ARG A 2 -50.28 47.90 56.08
N ALA A 3 -50.97 46.86 56.50
CA ALA A 3 -51.51 45.73 55.83
C ALA A 3 -52.29 46.05 54.57
N ALA A 4 -52.24 45.18 53.58
CA ALA A 4 -53.31 45.01 52.63
C ALA A 4 -53.36 43.54 52.21
N SER A 5 -54.35 42.84 52.72
CA SER A 5 -54.80 41.55 52.29
C SER A 5 -55.42 41.64 50.90
N LEU A 6 -55.15 40.68 50.04
CA LEU A 6 -55.97 40.50 48.83
C LEU A 6 -56.29 39.01 48.72
N ALA A 7 -57.56 38.71 48.70
CA ALA A 7 -58.15 37.39 48.65
C ALA A 7 -57.95 36.69 47.33
N LEU A 8 -57.61 35.41 47.40
CA LEU A 8 -57.48 34.53 46.26
C LEU A 8 -58.84 33.83 46.02
N ALA A 9 -59.46 34.09 44.93
CA ALA A 9 -60.67 33.37 44.50
C ALA A 9 -60.24 32.09 43.74
N PHE A 10 -60.68 30.96 44.27
CA PHE A 10 -60.52 29.66 43.66
C PHE A 10 -61.63 29.42 42.66
N ALA A 11 -61.29 29.38 41.36
CA ALA A 11 -62.23 28.95 40.30
C ALA A 11 -61.90 27.49 39.97
N ALA A 12 -62.78 26.60 40.34
CA ALA A 12 -62.72 25.18 39.99
C ALA A 12 -63.25 25.06 38.51
N VAL A 13 -62.31 24.72 37.62
CA VAL A 13 -62.65 24.34 36.26
C VAL A 13 -62.77 22.82 36.19
N THR A 14 -63.99 22.34 36.07
CA THR A 14 -64.31 20.94 35.79
C THR A 14 -64.15 20.70 34.29
N ALA A 15 -63.06 19.96 33.91
CA ALA A 15 -62.87 19.52 32.55
C ALA A 15 -63.69 18.23 32.29
N PRO A 16 -64.41 18.11 31.19
CA PRO A 16 -65.09 16.88 30.82
C PRO A 16 -64.08 15.84 30.35
N ALA A 17 -64.16 14.64 30.90
CA ALA A 17 -63.39 13.48 30.48
C ALA A 17 -63.86 13.06 29.08
N ALA A 18 -62.99 13.23 28.09
CA ALA A 18 -63.16 12.66 26.76
C ALA A 18 -62.86 11.15 26.78
N PRO A 19 -63.68 10.30 26.19
CA PRO A 19 -63.35 8.87 26.09
C PRO A 19 -62.11 8.67 25.25
N ALA A 20 -61.15 7.99 25.81
CA ALA A 20 -59.95 7.52 25.09
C ALA A 20 -60.41 6.55 23.97
N ALA A 21 -60.49 7.03 22.77
CA ALA A 21 -60.57 6.15 21.60
C ALA A 21 -59.30 5.34 21.56
N ALA A 22 -59.42 4.05 21.87
CA ALA A 22 -58.37 3.09 21.63
C ALA A 22 -58.04 3.08 20.13
N GLN A 23 -56.94 3.74 19.80
CA GLN A 23 -56.33 3.59 18.48
C GLN A 23 -55.86 2.14 18.38
N ARG A 24 -56.64 1.33 17.71
CA ARG A 24 -56.15 0.07 17.13
C ARG A 24 -55.02 0.46 16.18
N THR A 25 -53.81 0.30 16.66
CA THR A 25 -52.67 0.22 15.78
C THR A 25 -52.86 -1.04 14.95
N ASP A 26 -53.51 -0.89 13.81
CA ASP A 26 -53.32 -1.83 12.72
C ASP A 26 -51.81 -1.83 12.46
N SER A 27 -51.14 -2.82 13.09
CA SER A 27 -49.84 -3.20 12.67
C SER A 27 -49.99 -3.66 11.21
N VAL A 28 -49.80 -2.69 10.31
CA VAL A 28 -49.54 -2.97 8.90
C VAL A 28 -48.32 -3.90 8.95
N ARG A 29 -48.59 -5.19 8.98
CA ARG A 29 -47.64 -6.24 8.68
C ARG A 29 -47.13 -5.88 7.30
N ALA A 30 -46.03 -5.11 7.26
CA ALA A 30 -45.31 -4.86 6.05
C ALA A 30 -45.05 -6.25 5.44
N GLU A 31 -45.84 -6.55 4.44
CA GLU A 31 -45.63 -7.73 3.60
C GLU A 31 -44.23 -7.60 3.07
N GLN A 32 -43.31 -8.30 3.74
CA GLN A 32 -41.92 -8.34 3.33
C GLN A 32 -41.96 -8.96 1.92
N ALA A 33 -41.79 -8.08 0.95
CA ALA A 33 -41.60 -8.52 -0.42
C ALA A 33 -40.53 -9.61 -0.40
N PRO A 34 -40.73 -10.74 -1.05
CA PRO A 34 -39.76 -11.82 -1.04
C PRO A 34 -38.43 -11.23 -1.51
N VAL A 35 -37.42 -11.25 -0.62
CA VAL A 35 -36.08 -10.86 -0.97
C VAL A 35 -35.61 -11.83 -2.03
N SER A 36 -35.75 -11.43 -3.29
CA SER A 36 -35.21 -12.16 -4.40
C SER A 36 -33.70 -12.15 -4.23
N LEU A 37 -33.13 -13.25 -3.73
CA LEU A 37 -31.69 -13.46 -3.71
C LEU A 37 -31.23 -13.65 -5.17
N VAL A 38 -31.22 -12.57 -5.90
CA VAL A 38 -30.55 -12.55 -7.21
C VAL A 38 -29.08 -12.69 -6.92
N ARG A 39 -28.55 -13.87 -7.17
CA ARG A 39 -27.11 -14.09 -7.16
C ARG A 39 -26.52 -13.14 -8.19
N GLU A 40 -25.78 -12.15 -7.70
CA GLU A 40 -25.04 -11.27 -8.59
C GLU A 40 -24.07 -12.11 -9.41
N VAL A 41 -24.32 -12.18 -10.70
CA VAL A 41 -23.42 -12.84 -11.64
C VAL A 41 -22.38 -11.77 -12.03
N PHE A 42 -21.26 -11.76 -11.32
CA PHE A 42 -20.12 -10.98 -11.74
C PHE A 42 -19.53 -11.59 -13.00
N ALA A 43 -19.87 -11.02 -14.13
CA ALA A 43 -19.15 -11.30 -15.35
C ALA A 43 -17.82 -10.54 -15.29
N TYR A 44 -16.74 -11.28 -15.14
CA TYR A 44 -15.39 -10.69 -15.24
C TYR A 44 -15.14 -10.35 -16.72
N GLU A 45 -15.34 -9.09 -17.06
CA GLU A 45 -14.93 -8.61 -18.37
C GLU A 45 -13.41 -8.61 -18.41
N GLY A 46 -12.82 -9.60 -19.07
CA GLY A 46 -11.37 -9.86 -19.09
C GLY A 46 -10.49 -8.76 -19.70
N GLY A 47 -11.00 -7.53 -19.82
CA GLY A 47 -10.23 -6.35 -20.20
C GLY A 47 -9.47 -5.69 -19.02
N GLY A 48 -9.74 -6.10 -17.79
CA GLY A 48 -9.03 -5.68 -16.60
C GLY A 48 -7.73 -6.46 -16.41
N ARG A 49 -6.77 -5.84 -15.76
CA ARG A 49 -5.52 -6.50 -15.36
C ARG A 49 -5.85 -7.67 -14.45
N ASP A 50 -5.58 -8.89 -14.88
CA ASP A 50 -5.73 -10.09 -14.07
C ASP A 50 -4.86 -9.96 -12.81
N PRO A 51 -5.42 -9.90 -11.59
CA PRO A 51 -4.65 -9.78 -10.37
C PRO A 51 -3.74 -11.00 -10.11
N PHE A 52 -4.03 -12.12 -10.78
CA PHE A 52 -3.23 -13.34 -10.71
C PHE A 52 -2.22 -13.45 -11.87
N MET A 53 -2.26 -12.52 -12.82
CA MET A 53 -1.23 -12.49 -13.84
C MET A 53 0.10 -12.21 -13.15
N SER A 54 0.96 -13.21 -13.17
CA SER A 54 2.25 -13.20 -12.49
C SER A 54 3.00 -11.91 -12.82
N LEU A 55 3.38 -11.17 -11.79
CA LEU A 55 4.25 -9.99 -11.90
C LEU A 55 5.59 -10.33 -12.57
N LEU A 56 5.92 -11.62 -12.64
CA LEU A 56 7.08 -12.14 -13.37
C LEU A 56 6.97 -11.95 -14.88
N LYS A 57 5.75 -11.84 -15.44
CA LYS A 57 5.55 -11.55 -16.87
C LYS A 57 5.76 -10.07 -17.20
N SER A 58 5.63 -9.18 -16.25
CA SER A 58 5.87 -7.74 -16.47
C SER A 58 7.35 -7.34 -16.46
N GLY A 59 8.26 -8.29 -16.39
CA GLY A 59 9.70 -8.03 -16.55
C GLY A 59 10.36 -7.25 -15.41
N ASP A 60 9.61 -6.92 -14.37
CA ASP A 60 10.14 -6.22 -13.21
C ASP A 60 10.73 -7.23 -12.22
N VAL A 61 11.70 -7.98 -12.71
CA VAL A 61 12.47 -8.90 -11.87
C VAL A 61 13.34 -8.05 -10.97
N ARG A 62 13.06 -8.11 -9.68
CA ARG A 62 13.87 -7.44 -8.66
C ARG A 62 15.03 -8.35 -8.30
N PRO A 63 16.23 -8.13 -8.85
CA PRO A 63 17.36 -8.99 -8.60
C PRO A 63 17.76 -8.92 -7.12
N LEU A 64 18.11 -10.06 -6.56
CA LEU A 64 18.78 -10.12 -5.28
C LEU A 64 20.26 -9.81 -5.48
N ILE A 65 20.94 -9.36 -4.44
CA ILE A 65 22.39 -9.09 -4.54
C ILE A 65 23.20 -10.37 -4.81
N SER A 66 22.71 -11.52 -4.33
CA SER A 66 23.27 -12.83 -4.60
C SER A 66 23.26 -13.23 -6.07
N ASP A 67 22.32 -12.70 -6.82
CA ASP A 67 22.14 -13.03 -8.23
C ASP A 67 22.90 -12.06 -9.14
N LEU A 68 23.47 -11.01 -8.56
CA LEU A 68 24.24 -10.01 -9.27
C LEU A 68 25.75 -10.31 -9.22
N LYS A 69 26.39 -10.25 -10.36
CA LYS A 69 27.83 -10.35 -10.49
C LYS A 69 28.40 -9.04 -11.02
N LEU A 70 29.38 -8.49 -10.33
CA LEU A 70 30.10 -7.30 -10.79
C LEU A 70 31.07 -7.71 -11.90
N THR A 71 30.84 -7.18 -13.10
CA THR A 71 31.64 -7.53 -14.28
C THR A 71 32.73 -6.50 -14.55
N THR A 72 32.39 -5.23 -14.45
CA THR A 72 33.33 -4.13 -14.76
C THR A 72 33.03 -2.93 -13.89
N VAL A 73 34.07 -2.20 -13.53
CA VAL A 73 33.96 -0.91 -12.84
C VAL A 73 34.78 0.11 -13.61
N VAL A 74 34.14 1.18 -14.01
CA VAL A 74 34.81 2.37 -14.55
C VAL A 74 34.81 3.41 -13.42
N TYR A 75 35.93 3.55 -12.76
CA TYR A 75 36.05 4.42 -11.60
C TYR A 75 36.69 5.75 -11.99
N ASP A 76 36.04 6.85 -11.62
CA ASP A 76 36.59 8.19 -11.73
C ASP A 76 37.03 8.69 -10.32
N GLY A 77 38.33 8.76 -10.12
CA GLY A 77 38.89 9.20 -8.83
C GLY A 77 38.67 10.66 -8.49
N ARG A 78 38.32 11.49 -9.48
CA ARG A 78 38.06 12.92 -9.27
C ARG A 78 36.58 13.20 -8.96
N PHE A 79 35.71 12.47 -9.64
CA PHE A 79 34.27 12.66 -9.54
C PHE A 79 33.59 11.29 -9.35
N GLY A 80 33.38 10.89 -8.10
CA GLY A 80 32.75 9.60 -7.77
C GLY A 80 31.37 9.41 -8.42
N SER A 81 30.63 10.49 -8.65
CA SER A 81 29.33 10.47 -9.34
C SER A 81 29.41 10.08 -10.82
N ARG A 82 30.59 10.19 -11.45
CA ARG A 82 30.82 9.78 -12.83
C ARG A 82 31.20 8.31 -12.95
N SER A 83 31.53 7.67 -11.84
CA SER A 83 31.86 6.26 -11.82
C SER A 83 30.65 5.42 -12.23
N VAL A 84 30.91 4.39 -13.06
CA VAL A 84 29.89 3.48 -13.58
C VAL A 84 30.30 2.06 -13.26
N ALA A 85 29.36 1.27 -12.72
CA ALA A 85 29.53 -0.15 -12.53
C ALA A 85 28.64 -0.92 -13.49
N VAL A 86 29.14 -2.04 -14.00
CA VAL A 86 28.42 -2.96 -14.85
C VAL A 86 28.19 -4.24 -14.07
N LEU A 87 26.93 -4.55 -13.83
CA LEU A 87 26.46 -5.73 -13.14
C LEU A 87 25.80 -6.67 -14.12
N ARG A 88 25.97 -7.95 -13.93
CA ARG A 88 25.29 -8.98 -14.70
C ARG A 88 24.44 -9.83 -13.76
N ASP A 89 23.18 -9.97 -14.09
CA ASP A 89 22.29 -10.91 -13.44
C ASP A 89 22.59 -12.34 -13.95
N ILE A 90 22.83 -13.23 -13.02
CA ILE A 90 23.15 -14.64 -13.33
C ILE A 90 21.89 -15.37 -13.79
N THR A 91 20.74 -15.01 -13.22
CA THR A 91 19.46 -15.67 -13.47
C THR A 91 18.89 -15.30 -14.85
N ASN A 92 18.83 -14.00 -15.16
CA ASN A 92 18.22 -13.48 -16.36
C ASN A 92 19.22 -13.09 -17.44
N ARG A 93 20.51 -13.16 -17.14
CA ARG A 93 21.61 -12.68 -18.01
C ARG A 93 21.49 -11.20 -18.39
N HIS A 94 20.65 -10.44 -17.67
CA HIS A 94 20.47 -9.01 -17.90
C HIS A 94 21.69 -8.23 -17.44
N ILE A 95 22.03 -7.15 -18.15
CA ILE A 95 23.18 -6.31 -17.84
C ILE A 95 22.65 -4.95 -17.35
N TYR A 96 23.02 -4.61 -16.11
CA TYR A 96 22.72 -3.33 -15.50
C TYR A 96 23.95 -2.42 -15.54
N ARG A 97 23.77 -1.19 -16.02
CA ARG A 97 24.80 -0.15 -15.94
C ARG A 97 24.31 0.87 -14.92
N VAL A 98 25.03 0.98 -13.81
CA VAL A 98 24.60 1.78 -12.67
C VAL A 98 25.65 2.81 -12.27
N LYS A 99 25.14 3.93 -11.77
CA LYS A 99 25.91 5.01 -11.16
C LYS A 99 25.62 5.08 -9.66
N THR A 100 26.41 5.87 -8.95
CA THR A 100 26.13 6.18 -7.55
C THR A 100 24.77 6.88 -7.43
N GLY A 101 23.89 6.35 -6.58
CA GLY A 101 22.53 6.82 -6.37
C GLY A 101 21.45 6.05 -7.13
N ASP A 102 21.80 5.24 -8.13
CA ASP A 102 20.82 4.45 -8.89
C ASP A 102 20.19 3.36 -8.03
N ILE A 103 18.95 3.01 -8.37
CA ILE A 103 18.17 1.99 -7.68
C ILE A 103 17.82 0.86 -8.65
N ILE A 104 18.12 -0.36 -8.25
CA ILE A 104 17.74 -1.59 -8.96
C ILE A 104 16.85 -2.43 -8.05
N GLY A 105 15.55 -2.38 -8.24
CA GLY A 105 14.61 -3.08 -7.38
C GLY A 105 14.67 -2.60 -5.92
N ARG A 106 15.31 -3.37 -5.03
CA ARG A 106 15.49 -3.02 -3.61
C ARG A 106 16.91 -2.57 -3.28
N LEU A 107 17.80 -2.57 -4.28
CA LEU A 107 19.21 -2.28 -4.13
C LEU A 107 19.47 -0.83 -4.56
N LYS A 108 19.97 -0.01 -3.66
CA LYS A 108 20.44 1.34 -3.95
C LYS A 108 21.95 1.36 -3.98
N VAL A 109 22.53 1.86 -5.07
CA VAL A 109 23.99 2.03 -5.18
C VAL A 109 24.42 3.19 -4.31
N THR A 110 25.13 2.91 -3.23
CA THR A 110 25.60 3.94 -2.30
C THR A 110 26.95 4.48 -2.73
N GLN A 111 27.88 3.61 -3.08
CA GLN A 111 29.23 4.00 -3.45
C GLN A 111 29.83 3.03 -4.46
N ILE A 112 30.57 3.56 -5.43
CA ILE A 112 31.35 2.77 -6.40
C ILE A 112 32.82 2.99 -6.08
N ARG A 113 33.56 1.90 -5.87
CA ARG A 113 35.00 1.87 -5.63
C ARG A 113 35.71 1.15 -6.78
N PRO A 114 37.03 1.22 -6.91
CA PRO A 114 37.75 0.65 -8.06
C PRO A 114 37.53 -0.86 -8.30
N ARG A 115 37.23 -1.62 -7.24
CA ARG A 115 37.07 -3.09 -7.32
C ARG A 115 35.81 -3.60 -6.65
N GLU A 116 35.00 -2.71 -6.10
CA GLU A 116 33.82 -3.09 -5.35
C GLU A 116 32.71 -2.03 -5.48
N VAL A 117 31.49 -2.45 -5.32
CA VAL A 117 30.31 -1.59 -5.26
C VAL A 117 29.58 -1.83 -3.97
N VAL A 118 29.28 -0.77 -3.25
CA VAL A 118 28.50 -0.81 -2.01
C VAL A 118 27.06 -0.51 -2.31
N PHE A 119 26.19 -1.40 -1.90
CA PHE A 119 24.74 -1.27 -2.01
C PHE A 119 24.12 -1.08 -0.65
N THR A 120 23.06 -0.29 -0.59
CA THR A 120 22.11 -0.29 0.52
C THR A 120 20.90 -1.11 0.09
N VAL A 121 20.65 -2.19 0.81
CA VAL A 121 19.50 -3.08 0.60
C VAL A 121 18.38 -2.63 1.52
N GLN A 122 17.21 -2.35 0.97
CA GLN A 122 16.01 -1.97 1.72
C GLN A 122 15.04 -3.15 1.77
N GLU A 123 14.92 -3.78 2.93
CA GLU A 123 14.00 -4.89 3.15
C GLU A 123 13.18 -4.69 4.41
N PHE A 124 11.85 -4.75 4.27
CA PHE A 124 10.91 -4.70 5.40
C PHE A 124 11.14 -3.55 6.41
N GLY A 125 11.57 -2.38 5.92
CA GLY A 125 11.85 -1.23 6.78
C GLY A 125 13.24 -1.21 7.41
N PHE A 126 14.06 -2.20 7.13
CA PHE A 126 15.46 -2.24 7.54
C PHE A 126 16.37 -1.92 6.35
N GLU A 127 17.44 -1.20 6.63
CA GLU A 127 18.49 -0.92 5.67
C GLU A 127 19.77 -1.63 6.10
N ARG A 128 20.35 -2.38 5.20
CA ARG A 128 21.66 -2.99 5.41
C ARG A 128 22.58 -2.66 4.25
N GLN A 129 23.87 -2.55 4.52
CA GLN A 129 24.86 -2.36 3.49
C GLN A 129 25.50 -3.67 3.12
N GLU A 130 25.59 -3.94 1.83
CA GLU A 130 26.28 -5.09 1.27
C GLU A 130 27.24 -4.65 0.19
N THR A 131 28.38 -5.34 0.10
CA THR A 131 29.45 -5.02 -0.84
C THR A 131 29.61 -6.14 -1.85
N LEU A 132 29.58 -5.79 -3.12
CA LEU A 132 29.81 -6.72 -4.22
C LEU A 132 31.18 -6.44 -4.82
N SER A 133 32.08 -7.43 -4.73
CA SER A 133 33.43 -7.33 -5.26
C SER A 133 33.53 -7.76 -6.71
N LEU A 134 34.46 -7.16 -7.45
CA LEU A 134 34.77 -7.56 -8.81
C LEU A 134 35.36 -8.97 -8.79
N THR A 135 34.66 -9.90 -9.38
CA THR A 135 35.16 -11.27 -9.53
C THR A 135 36.32 -11.26 -10.53
N LYS A 136 37.51 -11.57 -10.06
CA LYS A 136 38.65 -11.81 -10.96
C LYS A 136 38.31 -13.01 -11.82
N GLN A 137 38.17 -12.82 -13.14
CA GLN A 137 38.16 -13.97 -14.05
C GLN A 137 39.55 -14.58 -13.91
N GLU A 138 39.63 -15.76 -13.31
CA GLU A 138 40.78 -16.62 -13.51
C GLU A 138 40.67 -17.07 -14.97
N GLU A 139 41.50 -16.49 -15.83
CA GLU A 139 41.83 -17.09 -17.11
C GLU A 139 42.48 -18.43 -16.77
N THR A 140 41.70 -19.49 -16.92
CA THR A 140 42.26 -20.84 -16.96
C THR A 140 43.09 -20.97 -18.25
N PRO A 141 44.36 -21.30 -18.17
CA PRO A 141 45.20 -21.48 -19.35
C PRO A 141 44.72 -22.62 -20.24
#